data_826cb3699e1b6a769cb0d30fe5f0c2bf
#
_entry.id   826cb3699e1b6a769cb0d30fe5f0c2bf
#
_cell.length_a   1.000
_cell.length_b   1.000
_cell.length_c   1.000
_cell.angle_alpha   90.00
_cell.angle_beta   90.00
_cell.angle_gamma   90.00
#
_symmetry.space_group_name_H-M   'P 1'
#
loop_
_entity.id
_entity.type
_entity.pdbx_description
1 polymer ?
#
loop_
_entity_poly.entity_id
_entity_poly.type
_entity_poly.pdbx_seq_one_letter_code
_entity_poly.pdbx_strand_id
1 'polypeptide(L)'
;MSAGRPTGGHELTPFEQRVVEVLRGLRAGEVVTYGEVAAEAGHPGAHRAVGRLLGRVDGVPWWRVVTASGRLVPDHESEHARRLAAEGVVVVDGHVRSMRTRRRAPHPSSGPAD
;
A
#
# COMPACT_ATOMS: atom_id res chain seq x y z
N MET A 1 18.77 21.59 -9.00
CA MET A 1 18.60 21.15 -9.01
C MET A 1 18.14 20.36 -9.04
N SER A 2 17.64 20.34 -9.06
CA SER A 2 17.04 19.53 -9.11
C SER A 2 17.40 18.52 -9.31
N ALA A 3 17.92 18.44 -9.29
CA ALA A 3 18.57 17.46 -9.50
C ALA A 3 17.94 16.36 -9.03
N GLY A 4 17.60 16.20 -8.22
CA GLY A 4 17.08 15.12 -7.81
C GLY A 4 16.04 14.57 -8.56
N ARG A 5 16.00 14.69 -9.70
CA ARG A 5 15.10 14.19 -10.41
C ARG A 5 15.03 12.83 -10.40
N PRO A 6 14.01 12.23 -10.21
CA PRO A 6 13.88 10.87 -10.15
C PRO A 6 14.26 10.34 -11.42
N THR A 7 14.65 9.20 -11.35
CA THR A 7 15.05 8.56 -12.43
C THR A 7 14.10 8.46 -13.41
N GLY A 8 14.43 8.21 -14.51
CA GLY A 8 13.54 8.04 -15.54
C GLY A 8 13.00 9.34 -15.97
N GLY A 9 13.41 10.33 -15.36
CA GLY A 9 12.95 11.58 -15.72
C GLY A 9 11.49 11.75 -15.65
N HIS A 10 10.83 10.93 -14.91
CA HIS A 10 9.41 11.02 -14.84
C HIS A 10 9.01 11.64 -13.55
N GLU A 11 8.30 12.72 -13.59
CA GLU A 11 7.84 13.33 -12.39
C GLU A 11 6.53 12.76 -11.97
N LEU A 12 6.28 12.66 -10.71
CA LEU A 12 5.04 12.14 -10.21
C LEU A 12 3.94 13.17 -10.35
N THR A 13 2.76 12.72 -10.70
CA THR A 13 1.61 13.60 -10.74
C THR A 13 1.18 13.88 -9.31
N PRO A 14 0.32 14.86 -9.10
CA PRO A 14 -0.17 15.13 -7.75
C PRO A 14 -0.83 13.91 -7.11
N PHE A 15 -1.57 13.14 -7.88
CA PHE A 15 -2.17 11.92 -7.36
C PHE A 15 -1.08 10.94 -6.93
N GLU A 16 -0.09 10.76 -7.78
CA GLU A 16 1.00 9.83 -7.48
C GLU A 16 1.77 10.27 -6.25
N GLN A 17 1.95 11.56 -6.08
CA GLN A 17 2.64 12.06 -4.90
C GLN A 17 1.84 11.73 -3.64
N ARG A 18 0.53 11.84 -3.71
CA ARG A 18 -0.29 11.51 -2.56
C ARG A 18 -0.24 10.03 -2.28
N VAL A 19 -0.20 9.21 -3.31
CA VAL A 19 -0.08 7.77 -3.12
C VAL A 19 1.22 7.45 -2.39
N VAL A 20 2.31 8.06 -2.79
CA VAL A 20 3.59 7.83 -2.13
C VAL A 20 3.51 8.25 -0.67
N GLU A 21 2.85 9.35 -0.39
CA GLU A 21 2.72 9.80 0.99
C GLU A 21 1.91 8.83 1.82
N VAL A 22 0.85 8.29 1.26
CA VAL A 22 0.03 7.30 1.94
C VAL A 22 0.88 6.08 2.25
N LEU A 23 1.65 5.62 1.27
CA LEU A 23 2.47 4.43 1.47
C LEU A 23 3.53 4.65 2.53
N ARG A 24 4.15 5.81 2.52
CA ARG A 24 5.19 6.07 3.49
C ARG A 24 4.65 6.21 4.90
N GLY A 25 3.38 6.45 5.03
CA GLY A 25 2.76 6.53 6.33
C GLY A 25 2.33 5.19 6.89
N LEU A 26 2.47 4.11 6.10
CA LEU A 26 2.07 2.81 6.60
C LEU A 26 3.11 2.27 7.58
N ARG A 27 2.65 1.65 8.63
CA ARG A 27 3.55 1.11 9.63
C ARG A 27 3.72 -0.36 9.45
N ALA A 28 4.75 -0.92 10.06
CA ALA A 28 4.99 -2.35 9.98
C ALA A 28 3.78 -3.09 10.52
N GLY A 29 3.34 -4.07 9.84
CA GLY A 29 2.18 -4.87 10.24
C GLY A 29 0.86 -4.36 9.71
N GLU A 30 0.85 -3.14 9.14
CA GLU A 30 -0.38 -2.63 8.55
C GLU A 30 -0.47 -3.11 7.13
N VAL A 31 -1.63 -3.58 6.72
CA VAL A 31 -1.83 -4.04 5.36
C VAL A 31 -3.06 -3.34 4.82
N VAL A 32 -2.93 -2.78 3.64
CA VAL A 32 -4.03 -2.08 3.01
C VAL A 32 -4.23 -2.61 1.61
N THR A 33 -5.35 -2.30 1.01
CA THR A 33 -5.59 -2.72 -0.36
C THR A 33 -5.23 -1.59 -1.31
N TYR A 34 -5.07 -1.94 -2.58
CA TYR A 34 -4.81 -0.93 -3.59
C TYR A 34 -5.95 0.10 -3.62
N GLY A 35 -7.17 -0.36 -3.42
CA GLY A 35 -8.31 0.55 -3.42
C GLY A 35 -8.29 1.50 -2.24
N GLU A 36 -7.84 1.01 -1.09
CA GLU A 36 -7.76 1.88 0.09
C GLU A 36 -6.71 2.96 -0.11
N VAL A 37 -5.59 2.60 -0.73
CA VAL A 37 -4.56 3.58 -1.00
C VAL A 37 -5.10 4.64 -1.97
N ALA A 38 -5.79 4.20 -3.01
CA ALA A 38 -6.34 5.13 -3.98
C ALA A 38 -7.33 6.08 -3.31
N ALA A 39 -8.17 5.54 -2.45
CA ALA A 39 -9.17 6.37 -1.77
C ALA A 39 -8.51 7.38 -0.85
N GLU A 40 -7.48 6.96 -0.12
CA GLU A 40 -6.79 7.91 0.75
C GLU A 40 -6.07 8.98 -0.05
N ALA A 41 -5.65 8.65 -1.26
CA ALA A 41 -5.00 9.62 -2.11
C ALA A 41 -5.99 10.53 -2.83
N GLY A 42 -7.28 10.35 -2.56
CA GLY A 42 -8.29 11.25 -3.09
C GLY A 42 -8.98 10.79 -4.36
N HIS A 43 -8.67 9.57 -4.82
CA HIS A 43 -9.26 9.08 -6.05
C HIS A 43 -9.73 7.64 -5.89
N PRO A 44 -10.84 7.43 -5.19
CA PRO A 44 -11.36 6.09 -5.01
C PRO A 44 -11.60 5.47 -6.39
N GLY A 45 -11.29 4.26 -6.53
CA GLY A 45 -11.45 3.59 -7.82
C GLY A 45 -10.19 3.56 -8.66
N ALA A 46 -9.17 4.30 -8.28
CA ALA A 46 -7.94 4.36 -9.06
C ALA A 46 -6.94 3.29 -8.66
N HIS A 47 -7.42 2.12 -8.24
CA HIS A 47 -6.55 1.07 -7.74
C HIS A 47 -5.54 0.58 -8.79
N ARG A 48 -5.92 0.59 -10.05
CA ARG A 48 -4.98 0.15 -11.07
C ARG A 48 -3.82 1.11 -11.23
N ALA A 49 -4.11 2.40 -11.08
CA ALA A 49 -3.06 3.39 -11.16
C ALA A 49 -2.09 3.23 -9.99
N VAL A 50 -2.61 2.85 -8.82
CA VAL A 50 -1.75 2.60 -7.67
C VAL A 50 -0.84 1.41 -7.98
N GLY A 51 -1.39 0.35 -8.55
CA GLY A 51 -0.60 -0.81 -8.88
C GLY A 51 0.50 -0.49 -9.86
N ARG A 52 0.20 0.30 -10.88
CA ARG A 52 1.22 0.67 -11.85
C ARG A 52 2.31 1.53 -11.21
N LEU A 53 1.92 2.41 -10.32
CA LEU A 53 2.88 3.27 -9.66
C LEU A 53 3.83 2.46 -8.78
N LEU A 54 3.30 1.47 -8.07
CA LEU A 54 4.14 0.66 -7.21
C LEU A 54 5.21 -0.08 -8.01
N GLY A 55 4.95 -0.35 -9.26
CA GLY A 55 5.93 -1.02 -10.09
C GLY A 55 7.03 -0.09 -10.57
N ARG A 56 6.89 1.22 -10.35
CA ARG A 56 7.88 2.18 -10.82
C ARG A 56 8.61 2.92 -9.74
N VAL A 57 8.09 2.91 -8.54
CA VAL A 57 8.65 3.72 -7.47
C VAL A 57 9.42 2.86 -6.50
N ASP A 58 10.61 3.32 -6.13
CA ASP A 58 11.40 2.60 -5.15
C ASP A 58 11.28 3.25 -3.79
N GLY A 59 11.63 2.54 -2.79
CA GLY A 59 11.71 3.12 -1.44
C GLY A 59 10.40 3.23 -0.71
N VAL A 60 9.36 2.58 -1.22
CA VAL A 60 8.09 2.58 -0.53
C VAL A 60 7.77 1.18 -0.05
N PRO A 61 6.99 1.03 1.02
CA PRO A 61 6.68 -0.30 1.55
C PRO A 61 5.59 -0.99 0.73
N TRP A 62 5.93 -1.35 -0.48
CA TRP A 62 4.98 -1.93 -1.43
C TRP A 62 4.32 -3.21 -0.91
N TRP A 63 5.05 -3.94 -0.05
CA TRP A 63 4.53 -5.22 0.44
C TRP A 63 3.37 -5.07 1.39
N ARG A 64 3.11 -3.86 1.84
CA ARG A 64 1.99 -3.59 2.73
C ARG A 64 0.70 -3.36 1.96
N VAL A 65 0.74 -3.53 0.63
CA VAL A 65 -0.43 -3.31 -0.21
C VAL A 65 -0.80 -4.62 -0.89
N VAL A 66 -2.05 -5.00 -0.81
CA VAL A 66 -2.55 -6.24 -1.40
C VAL A 66 -3.82 -5.98 -2.17
N THR A 67 -4.32 -6.98 -2.87
CA THR A 67 -5.58 -6.81 -3.61
C THR A 67 -6.74 -6.77 -2.62
N ALA A 68 -7.90 -6.44 -3.12
CA ALA A 68 -9.09 -6.35 -2.28
C ALA A 68 -9.38 -7.65 -1.55
N SER A 69 -9.00 -8.78 -2.11
CA SER A 69 -9.23 -10.05 -1.46
C SER A 69 -8.06 -10.50 -0.61
N GLY A 70 -7.05 -9.65 -0.44
CA GLY A 70 -5.90 -10.01 0.38
C GLY A 70 -4.82 -10.76 -0.37
N ARG A 71 -4.90 -10.80 -1.72
CA ARG A 71 -3.95 -11.56 -2.48
C ARG A 71 -2.65 -10.85 -2.68
N LEU A 72 -1.57 -11.59 -2.67
CA LEU A 72 -0.25 -11.01 -2.87
C LEU A 72 0.01 -10.70 -4.33
N VAL A 73 1.05 -9.93 -4.56
CA VAL A 73 1.40 -9.52 -5.92
C VAL A 73 1.88 -10.70 -6.73
N PRO A 74 1.34 -10.94 -7.89
CA PRO A 74 1.77 -12.06 -8.73
C PRO A 74 3.24 -11.92 -9.07
N ASP A 75 3.90 -13.02 -9.19
CA ASP A 75 5.31 -13.10 -9.54
C ASP A 75 6.27 -12.61 -8.46
N HIS A 76 5.76 -12.07 -7.39
CA HIS A 76 6.62 -11.66 -6.28
C HIS A 76 6.08 -12.22 -4.98
N GLU A 77 5.27 -13.27 -5.08
CA GLU A 77 4.59 -13.79 -3.91
C GLU A 77 5.51 -14.22 -2.80
N SER A 78 6.61 -14.86 -3.13
CA SER A 78 7.53 -15.34 -2.11
C SER A 78 8.14 -14.21 -1.31
N GLU A 79 8.63 -13.21 -2.01
CA GLU A 79 9.23 -12.10 -1.30
C GLU A 79 8.18 -11.29 -0.56
N HIS A 80 7.01 -11.13 -1.16
CA HIS A 80 5.92 -10.41 -0.55
C HIS A 80 5.54 -11.09 0.77
N ALA A 81 5.36 -12.41 0.73
CA ALA A 81 5.00 -13.17 1.92
C ALA A 81 6.09 -13.07 2.98
N ARG A 82 7.33 -13.14 2.57
CA ARG A 82 8.42 -13.09 3.52
C ARG A 82 8.47 -11.74 4.23
N ARG A 83 8.26 -10.66 3.50
CA ARG A 83 8.29 -9.35 4.11
C ARG A 83 7.11 -9.14 5.07
N LEU A 84 5.94 -9.64 4.69
CA LEU A 84 4.80 -9.52 5.56
C LEU A 84 4.97 -10.38 6.81
N ALA A 85 5.52 -11.58 6.64
CA ALA A 85 5.73 -12.44 7.78
C ALA A 85 6.71 -11.81 8.77
N ALA A 86 7.70 -11.10 8.25
CA ALA A 86 8.66 -10.44 9.12
C ALA A 86 8.00 -9.34 9.95
N GLU A 87 6.83 -8.89 9.53
CA GLU A 87 6.10 -7.87 10.27
C GLU A 87 4.96 -8.47 11.08
N GLY A 88 4.92 -9.79 11.17
CA GLY A 88 3.89 -10.45 11.98
C GLY A 88 2.57 -10.71 11.26
N VAL A 89 2.55 -10.50 9.97
CA VAL A 89 1.31 -10.72 9.21
C VAL A 89 1.25 -12.15 8.77
N VAL A 90 0.11 -12.79 8.96
CA VAL A 90 -0.06 -14.20 8.61
C VAL A 90 -0.52 -14.32 7.16
N VAL A 91 0.23 -15.06 6.36
CA VAL A 91 -0.10 -15.28 4.97
C VAL A 91 -0.26 -16.78 4.75
N VAL A 92 -1.36 -17.17 4.11
CA VAL A 92 -1.62 -18.57 3.84
C VAL A 92 -2.08 -18.70 2.39
N ASP A 93 -1.43 -19.54 1.63
CA ASP A 93 -1.79 -19.78 0.24
C ASP A 93 -1.90 -18.50 -0.59
N GLY A 94 -0.97 -17.61 -0.40
CA GLY A 94 -0.91 -16.39 -1.18
C GLY A 94 -1.90 -15.32 -0.78
N HIS A 95 -2.54 -15.50 0.36
CA HIS A 95 -3.49 -14.50 0.86
C HIS A 95 -3.18 -14.11 2.29
N VAL A 96 -3.39 -12.87 2.60
CA VAL A 96 -3.26 -12.40 3.97
C VAL A 96 -4.47 -12.90 4.73
N ARG A 97 -4.19 -13.62 5.85
CA ARG A 97 -5.24 -14.20 6.60
C ARG A 97 -6.06 -13.19 7.34
N SER A 98 -5.46 -12.22 7.89
CA SER A 98 -6.17 -11.31 8.67
C SER A 98 -5.68 -9.96 8.35
N MET A 99 -6.44 -9.16 7.65
CA MET A 99 -5.99 -7.89 7.29
C MET A 99 -6.28 -6.90 8.34
N ARG A 100 -5.27 -6.20 8.80
CA ARG A 100 -5.46 -5.25 9.77
C ARG A 100 -5.45 -3.99 9.05
N THR A 101 -6.55 -3.40 8.75
CA THR A 101 -6.56 -2.24 7.97
C THR A 101 -5.91 -1.12 8.68
N ARG A 102 -5.39 -0.20 7.93
CA ARG A 102 -4.78 0.92 8.50
C ARG A 102 -5.81 1.74 9.23
N ARG A 103 -5.48 2.14 10.44
CA ARG A 103 -6.39 2.84 11.18
C ARG A 103 -6.24 4.26 10.97
N ARG A 104 -7.07 4.94 10.35
CA ARG A 104 -6.96 6.24 10.09
C ARG A 104 -7.25 7.00 11.26
N ALA A 105 -7.32 8.14 11.18
CA ALA A 105 -7.60 8.96 12.25
C ALA A 105 -8.76 8.41 12.87
N PRO A 106 -8.83 8.41 14.04
CA PRO A 106 -9.82 7.79 14.70
C PRO A 106 -11.10 8.25 14.27
N HIS A 107 -11.95 7.39 14.06
CA HIS A 107 -13.13 7.61 13.79
C HIS A 107 -13.78 7.54 15.02
N PRO A 108 -14.14 8.50 15.62
CA PRO A 108 -14.73 8.47 16.90
C PRO A 108 -15.91 7.60 16.84
N SER A 109 -16.55 7.62 15.79
CA SER A 109 -17.69 6.85 15.73
C SER A 109 -17.41 5.47 15.77
N SER A 110 -16.36 5.10 15.42
CA SER A 110 -16.12 3.75 15.35
C SER A 110 -15.76 3.34 16.63
N GLY A 111 -15.79 3.96 17.32
CA GLY A 111 -15.34 3.50 18.39
C GLY A 111 -15.89 2.50 18.98
N PRO A 112 -16.12 2.35 19.43
CA PRO A 112 -16.36 1.60 20.00
C PRO A 112 -16.79 0.86 20.03
N ALA A 113 -17.08 0.98 19.85
CA ALA A 113 -17.41 0.46 19.88
C ALA A 113 -17.24 -0.10 19.94
N ASP A 114 -17.30 0.11 19.85
CA ASP A 114 -17.12 -0.21 19.89
C ASP A 114 -17.00 -0.53 20.05
#